data_cd978b3e9ffe0ff871af995a6a8ca40d
#
_entry.id   cd978b3e9ffe0ff871af995a6a8ca40d
#
_cell.length_a   1.000
_cell.length_b   1.000
_cell.length_c   1.000
_cell.angle_alpha   90.00
_cell.angle_beta   90.00
_cell.angle_gamma   90.00
#
_symmetry.space_group_name_H-M   'P 1'
#
loop_
_entity.id
_entity.type
_entity.pdbx_description
1 polymer ?
#
loop_
_entity_poly.entity_id
_entity_poly.type
_entity_poly.pdbx_seq_one_letter_code
_entity_poly.pdbx_strand_id
1 'polypeptide(L)'
;ALTFLQERRNLIAGAADDIHAQIMGTLQEGITSGDTMKQLSDRVRAEFNGLSERRGRTIASTETGAAYAAARQEGMRSAGVKYKRWLVSGNANTRAAHKLMNGATVGIDEKFLVINPKTGDTDEVDGPSDPNGEPWNIINCHCVAIAEKNPPSGEAEPSA
;
A
#
# COMPACT_ATOMS: atom_id res chain seq x y z
N ALA A 1 35.60 3.80 15.24
CA ALA A 1 34.83 2.73 14.57
C ALA A 1 33.32 3.00 14.63
N LEU A 2 32.75 3.26 15.81
CA LEU A 2 31.30 3.51 15.95
C LEU A 2 30.82 4.76 15.20
N THR A 3 31.58 5.86 15.27
CA THR A 3 31.29 7.11 14.53
C THR A 3 31.27 6.87 13.03
N PHE A 4 32.24 6.15 12.50
CA PHE A 4 32.31 5.79 11.08
C PHE A 4 31.12 4.95 10.61
N LEU A 5 30.68 3.98 11.43
CA LEU A 5 29.51 3.18 11.11
C LEU A 5 28.21 4.02 11.15
N GLN A 6 28.10 4.96 12.06
CA GLN A 6 26.96 5.87 12.15
C GLN A 6 26.89 6.82 10.93
N GLU A 7 28.02 7.38 10.52
CA GLU A 7 28.11 8.21 9.31
C GLU A 7 27.72 7.43 8.05
N ARG A 8 28.21 6.18 7.91
CA ARG A 8 27.83 5.31 6.79
C ARG A 8 26.34 4.97 6.80
N ARG A 9 25.75 4.73 7.94
CA ARG A 9 24.31 4.46 8.07
C ARG A 9 23.49 5.68 7.63
N ASN A 10 23.89 6.87 7.99
CA ASN A 10 23.24 8.12 7.60
C ASN A 10 23.36 8.38 6.08
N LEU A 11 24.53 8.08 5.49
CA LEU A 11 24.73 8.17 4.03
C LEU A 11 23.86 7.16 3.27
N ILE A 12 23.73 5.94 3.76
CA ILE A 12 22.87 4.90 3.15
C ILE A 12 21.40 5.30 3.27
N ALA A 13 20.98 5.84 4.41
CA ALA A 13 19.60 6.32 4.60
C ALA A 13 19.28 7.47 3.63
N GLY A 14 20.16 8.47 3.52
CA GLY A 14 19.99 9.57 2.56
C GLY A 14 19.93 9.10 1.11
N ALA A 15 20.79 8.15 0.72
CA ALA A 15 20.75 7.59 -0.63
C ALA A 15 19.44 6.78 -0.89
N ALA A 16 18.89 6.14 0.12
CA ALA A 16 17.62 5.44 0.00
C ALA A 16 16.45 6.43 -0.19
N ASP A 17 16.47 7.55 0.53
CA ASP A 17 15.47 8.61 0.39
C ASP A 17 15.52 9.27 -0.99
N ASP A 18 16.72 9.54 -1.51
CA ASP A 18 16.90 10.07 -2.86
C ASP A 18 16.39 9.11 -3.94
N ILE A 19 16.69 7.81 -3.81
CA ILE A 19 16.19 6.77 -4.72
C ILE A 19 14.66 6.68 -4.65
N HIS A 20 14.09 6.74 -3.46
CA HIS A 20 12.64 6.73 -3.28
C HIS A 20 11.99 7.95 -3.93
N ALA A 21 12.56 9.15 -3.73
CA ALA A 21 12.07 10.38 -4.35
C ALA A 21 12.12 10.32 -5.89
N GLN A 22 13.19 9.76 -6.46
CA GLN A 22 13.32 9.55 -7.91
C GLN A 22 12.25 8.59 -8.43
N ILE A 23 12.02 7.47 -7.75
CA ILE A 23 10.96 6.50 -8.11
C ILE A 23 9.60 7.20 -8.10
N MET A 24 9.28 7.93 -7.04
CA MET A 24 7.99 8.63 -6.91
C MET A 24 7.80 9.68 -8.00
N GLY A 25 8.82 10.47 -8.34
CA GLY A 25 8.78 11.44 -9.44
C GLY A 25 8.50 10.77 -10.79
N THR A 26 9.25 9.74 -11.12
CA THR A 26 9.09 8.94 -12.36
C THR A 26 7.69 8.32 -12.49
N LEU A 27 7.14 7.80 -11.40
CA LEU A 27 5.79 7.23 -11.38
C LEU A 27 4.71 8.32 -11.50
N GLN A 28 4.88 9.46 -10.84
CA GLN A 28 3.95 10.58 -10.93
C GLN A 28 3.84 11.11 -12.36
N GLU A 29 4.95 11.28 -13.05
CA GLU A 29 4.98 11.67 -14.46
C GLU A 29 4.24 10.66 -15.33
N GLY A 30 4.50 9.37 -15.16
CA GLY A 30 3.86 8.32 -15.92
C GLY A 30 2.35 8.24 -15.67
N ILE A 31 1.92 8.36 -14.41
CA ILE A 31 0.48 8.39 -14.06
C ILE A 31 -0.20 9.60 -14.70
N THR A 32 0.42 10.76 -14.64
CA THR A 32 -0.09 11.99 -15.26
C THR A 32 -0.19 11.86 -16.79
N SER A 33 0.72 11.12 -17.41
CA SER A 33 0.72 10.83 -18.85
C SER A 33 -0.25 9.71 -19.24
N GLY A 34 -0.91 9.06 -18.28
CA GLY A 34 -1.82 7.94 -18.54
C GLY A 34 -1.12 6.62 -18.88
N ASP A 35 0.10 6.42 -18.41
CA ASP A 35 0.88 5.22 -18.66
C ASP A 35 0.22 3.96 -18.09
N THR A 36 0.33 2.88 -18.82
CA THR A 36 -0.03 1.54 -18.36
C THR A 36 0.95 1.06 -17.29
N MET A 37 0.57 0.05 -16.49
CA MET A 37 1.46 -0.55 -15.49
C MET A 37 2.77 -1.09 -16.10
N LYS A 38 2.73 -1.56 -17.34
CA LYS A 38 3.93 -1.96 -18.07
C LYS A 38 4.86 -0.78 -18.32
N GLN A 39 4.32 0.34 -18.81
CA GLN A 39 5.08 1.55 -19.08
C GLN A 39 5.67 2.15 -17.80
N LEU A 40 4.90 2.19 -16.69
CA LEU A 40 5.40 2.60 -15.38
C LEU A 40 6.57 1.70 -14.92
N SER A 41 6.46 0.39 -15.08
CA SER A 41 7.55 -0.55 -14.78
C SER A 41 8.79 -0.30 -15.65
N ASP A 42 8.60 -0.01 -16.93
CA ASP A 42 9.70 0.26 -17.87
C ASP A 42 10.40 1.59 -17.54
N ARG A 43 9.65 2.64 -17.12
CA ARG A 43 10.22 3.90 -16.61
C ARG A 43 11.10 3.68 -15.39
N VAL A 44 10.61 2.98 -14.37
CA VAL A 44 11.40 2.67 -13.16
C VAL A 44 12.66 1.88 -13.51
N ARG A 45 12.60 0.97 -14.48
CA ARG A 45 13.78 0.21 -14.94
C ARG A 45 14.78 1.07 -15.70
N ALA A 46 14.31 2.03 -16.49
CA ALA A 46 15.18 2.96 -17.21
C ALA A 46 15.97 3.88 -16.26
N GLU A 47 15.35 4.27 -15.15
CA GLU A 47 15.99 5.10 -14.13
C GLU A 47 17.12 4.36 -13.38
N PHE A 48 16.96 3.05 -13.17
CA PHE A 48 17.87 2.25 -12.37
C PHE A 48 18.51 1.13 -13.20
N ASN A 49 19.75 1.32 -13.63
CA ASN A 49 20.52 0.30 -14.33
C ASN A 49 20.60 -1.00 -13.53
N GLY A 50 20.24 -2.12 -14.15
CA GLY A 50 20.35 -3.46 -13.57
C GLY A 50 19.12 -3.96 -12.82
N LEU A 51 18.00 -3.20 -12.77
CA LEU A 51 16.74 -3.73 -12.27
C LEU A 51 16.18 -4.78 -13.23
N SER A 52 15.86 -5.96 -12.68
CA SER A 52 15.13 -6.97 -13.43
C SER A 52 13.70 -6.51 -13.72
N GLU A 53 13.09 -7.01 -14.81
CA GLU A 53 11.69 -6.70 -15.15
C GLU A 53 10.74 -7.00 -13.97
N ARG A 54 10.94 -8.11 -13.28
CA ARG A 54 10.13 -8.47 -12.10
C ARG A 54 10.24 -7.44 -10.97
N ARG A 55 11.45 -6.95 -10.68
CA ARG A 55 11.67 -5.92 -9.65
C ARG A 55 11.04 -4.60 -10.03
N GLY A 56 11.25 -4.12 -11.26
CA GLY A 56 10.62 -2.89 -11.74
C GLY A 56 9.10 -2.95 -11.66
N ARG A 57 8.50 -4.09 -12.04
CA ARG A 57 7.05 -4.29 -11.92
C ARG A 57 6.57 -4.30 -10.46
N THR A 58 7.31 -4.95 -9.56
CA THR A 58 6.95 -4.98 -8.13
C THR A 58 6.99 -3.58 -7.53
N ILE A 59 8.03 -2.79 -7.81
CA ILE A 59 8.14 -1.40 -7.33
C ILE A 59 6.98 -0.57 -7.89
N ALA A 60 6.80 -0.54 -9.20
CA ALA A 60 5.74 0.24 -9.84
C ALA A 60 4.36 -0.13 -9.29
N SER A 61 4.06 -1.44 -9.14
CA SER A 61 2.79 -1.91 -8.60
C SER A 61 2.58 -1.52 -7.13
N THR A 62 3.62 -1.63 -6.30
CA THR A 62 3.53 -1.31 -4.87
C THR A 62 3.30 0.18 -4.66
N GLU A 63 4.13 1.03 -5.26
CA GLU A 63 4.07 2.47 -5.05
C GLU A 63 2.81 3.10 -5.69
N THR A 64 2.45 2.65 -6.89
CA THR A 64 1.19 3.08 -7.52
C THR A 64 -0.02 2.64 -6.69
N GLY A 65 0.00 1.40 -6.17
CA GLY A 65 -1.04 0.89 -5.27
C GLY A 65 -1.18 1.74 -4.01
N ALA A 66 -0.06 2.11 -3.39
CA ALA A 66 -0.03 2.98 -2.20
C ALA A 66 -0.60 4.37 -2.49
N ALA A 67 -0.21 4.99 -3.61
CA ALA A 67 -0.72 6.30 -4.01
C ALA A 67 -2.25 6.27 -4.22
N TYR A 68 -2.77 5.25 -4.91
CA TYR A 68 -4.22 5.09 -5.09
C TYR A 68 -4.96 4.77 -3.79
N ALA A 69 -4.36 4.01 -2.88
CA ALA A 69 -4.95 3.71 -1.57
C ALA A 69 -5.09 4.99 -0.73
N ALA A 70 -4.05 5.80 -0.66
CA ALA A 70 -4.06 7.07 0.05
C ALA A 70 -5.11 8.04 -0.54
N ALA A 71 -5.13 8.21 -1.86
CA ALA A 71 -6.11 9.06 -2.54
C ALA A 71 -7.56 8.59 -2.31
N ARG A 72 -7.80 7.27 -2.35
CA ARG A 72 -9.12 6.70 -2.08
C ARG A 72 -9.55 6.90 -0.65
N GLN A 73 -8.68 6.70 0.33
CA GLN A 73 -8.95 6.94 1.74
C GLN A 73 -9.36 8.39 1.98
N GLU A 74 -8.60 9.34 1.42
CA GLU A 74 -8.92 10.76 1.52
C GLU A 74 -10.23 11.11 0.81
N GLY A 75 -10.46 10.56 -0.38
CA GLY A 75 -11.72 10.73 -1.12
C GLY A 75 -12.93 10.22 -0.35
N MET A 76 -12.83 9.07 0.33
CA MET A 76 -13.89 8.54 1.17
C MET A 76 -14.15 9.44 2.38
N ARG A 77 -13.09 9.94 3.05
CA ARG A 77 -13.22 10.91 4.17
C ARG A 77 -13.92 12.18 3.72
N SER A 78 -13.46 12.78 2.63
CA SER A 78 -14.03 14.02 2.07
C SER A 78 -15.50 13.87 1.64
N ALA A 79 -15.89 12.66 1.21
CA ALA A 79 -17.28 12.33 0.85
C ALA A 79 -18.16 11.99 2.08
N GLY A 80 -17.64 12.03 3.30
CA GLY A 80 -18.39 11.75 4.53
C GLY A 80 -18.74 10.26 4.72
N VAL A 81 -17.98 9.37 4.09
CA VAL A 81 -18.13 7.91 4.29
C VAL A 81 -17.83 7.58 5.74
N LYS A 82 -18.69 6.79 6.38
CA LYS A 82 -18.53 6.41 7.80
C LYS A 82 -17.75 5.13 8.00
N TYR A 83 -17.86 4.17 7.07
CA TYR A 83 -17.25 2.85 7.17
C TYR A 83 -16.54 2.48 5.88
N LYS A 84 -15.48 1.70 6.00
CA LYS A 84 -14.73 1.14 4.87
C LYS A 84 -14.63 -0.37 5.01
N ARG A 85 -14.63 -1.06 3.88
CA ARG A 85 -14.58 -2.51 3.82
C ARG A 85 -13.41 -2.98 2.98
N TRP A 86 -12.69 -3.99 3.47
CA TRP A 86 -11.62 -4.66 2.74
C TRP A 86 -12.18 -5.57 1.65
N LEU A 87 -11.73 -5.40 0.43
CA LEU A 87 -12.08 -6.25 -0.70
C LEU A 87 -10.81 -6.85 -1.31
N VAL A 88 -10.76 -8.18 -1.39
CA VAL A 88 -9.62 -8.87 -2.01
C VAL A 88 -9.71 -8.84 -3.53
N SER A 89 -8.55 -8.82 -4.20
CA SER A 89 -8.47 -8.81 -5.66
C SER A 89 -8.96 -10.09 -6.34
N GLY A 90 -9.11 -11.17 -5.60
CA GLY A 90 -9.54 -12.49 -6.14
C GLY A 90 -8.49 -13.20 -6.99
N ASN A 91 -7.28 -12.66 -7.14
CA ASN A 91 -6.25 -13.35 -7.90
C ASN A 91 -5.63 -14.53 -7.11
N ALA A 92 -5.05 -15.49 -7.86
CA ALA A 92 -4.48 -16.71 -7.28
C ALA A 92 -3.37 -16.44 -6.23
N ASN A 93 -2.67 -15.32 -6.35
CA ASN A 93 -1.54 -14.95 -5.50
C ASN A 93 -1.95 -14.10 -4.28
N THR A 94 -3.26 -13.91 -4.03
CA THR A 94 -3.73 -13.21 -2.84
C THR A 94 -3.24 -13.92 -1.58
N ARG A 95 -2.55 -13.17 -0.69
CA ARG A 95 -2.00 -13.69 0.56
C ARG A 95 -3.08 -14.28 1.45
N ALA A 96 -2.72 -15.32 2.22
CA ALA A 96 -3.66 -15.94 3.18
C ALA A 96 -4.20 -14.91 4.18
N ALA A 97 -3.34 -14.04 4.73
CA ALA A 97 -3.73 -12.95 5.61
C ALA A 97 -4.83 -12.06 4.96
N HIS A 98 -4.65 -11.67 3.70
CA HIS A 98 -5.62 -10.82 3.00
C HIS A 98 -6.94 -11.56 2.69
N LYS A 99 -6.88 -12.85 2.40
CA LYS A 99 -8.09 -13.66 2.20
C LYS A 99 -8.98 -13.66 3.45
N LEU A 100 -8.38 -13.68 4.64
CA LEU A 100 -9.09 -13.60 5.92
C LEU A 100 -9.73 -12.21 6.14
N MET A 101 -9.15 -11.17 5.56
CA MET A 101 -9.68 -9.80 5.66
C MET A 101 -10.86 -9.53 4.72
N ASN A 102 -11.18 -10.43 3.80
CA ASN A 102 -12.22 -10.17 2.81
C ASN A 102 -13.59 -9.91 3.46
N GLY A 103 -14.14 -8.73 3.23
CA GLY A 103 -15.40 -8.30 3.83
C GLY A 103 -15.25 -7.65 5.22
N ALA A 104 -14.07 -7.67 5.83
CA ALA A 104 -13.84 -6.97 7.09
C ALA A 104 -14.18 -5.49 6.93
N THR A 105 -14.94 -4.95 7.87
CA THR A 105 -15.42 -3.56 7.88
C THR A 105 -14.97 -2.88 9.16
N VAL A 106 -14.53 -1.63 9.05
CA VAL A 106 -14.14 -0.77 10.18
C VAL A 106 -14.63 0.65 9.94
N GLY A 107 -14.61 1.50 10.96
CA GLY A 107 -14.83 2.93 10.81
C GLY A 107 -13.84 3.56 9.85
N ILE A 108 -14.20 4.68 9.22
CA ILE A 108 -13.35 5.33 8.20
C ILE A 108 -11.98 5.72 8.75
N ASP A 109 -11.89 6.11 10.02
CA ASP A 109 -10.66 6.52 10.70
C ASP A 109 -10.03 5.38 11.54
N GLU A 110 -10.67 4.22 11.59
CA GLU A 110 -10.14 3.04 12.26
C GLU A 110 -9.20 2.26 11.35
N LYS A 111 -8.28 1.52 11.94
CA LYS A 111 -7.35 0.66 11.23
C LYS A 111 -7.84 -0.78 11.14
N PHE A 112 -7.49 -1.44 10.06
CA PHE A 112 -7.60 -2.89 9.95
C PHE A 112 -6.43 -3.55 10.68
N LEU A 113 -6.72 -4.51 11.53
CA LEU A 113 -5.70 -5.40 12.11
C LEU A 113 -5.54 -6.62 11.20
N VAL A 114 -4.42 -6.69 10.50
CA VAL A 114 -4.06 -7.82 9.63
C VAL A 114 -3.14 -8.76 10.40
N ILE A 115 -3.49 -10.04 10.45
CA ILE A 115 -2.70 -11.06 11.14
C ILE A 115 -2.13 -12.04 10.10
N ASN A 116 -0.81 -12.24 10.12
CA ASN A 116 -0.18 -13.26 9.30
C ASN A 116 -0.45 -14.66 9.90
N PRO A 117 -1.23 -15.51 9.25
CA PRO A 117 -1.62 -16.80 9.84
C PRO A 117 -0.47 -17.81 9.94
N LYS A 118 0.68 -17.52 9.32
CA LYS A 118 1.85 -18.40 9.35
C LYS A 118 2.83 -18.04 10.47
N THR A 119 3.00 -16.74 10.73
CA THR A 119 4.02 -16.24 11.67
C THR A 119 3.39 -15.67 12.94
N GLY A 120 2.13 -15.26 12.90
CA GLY A 120 1.45 -14.54 13.97
C GLY A 120 1.76 -13.03 13.98
N ASP A 121 2.58 -12.55 13.06
CA ASP A 121 2.88 -11.12 12.96
C ASP A 121 1.60 -10.33 12.68
N THR A 122 1.52 -9.15 13.24
CA THR A 122 0.37 -8.24 13.10
C THR A 122 0.79 -6.94 12.43
N ASP A 123 -0.14 -6.33 11.70
CA ASP A 123 0.03 -5.03 11.08
C ASP A 123 -1.28 -4.24 11.16
N GLU A 124 -1.23 -3.00 11.63
CA GLU A 124 -2.38 -2.09 11.71
C GLU A 124 -2.29 -1.07 10.58
N VAL A 125 -3.19 -1.20 9.61
CA VAL A 125 -3.18 -0.42 8.37
C VAL A 125 -4.49 0.32 8.15
N ASP A 126 -4.42 1.48 7.49
CA ASP A 126 -5.61 2.22 7.05
C ASP A 126 -6.39 1.46 5.96
N GLY A 127 -5.72 0.57 5.26
CA GLY A 127 -6.31 -0.27 4.23
C GLY A 127 -5.28 -1.07 3.44
N PRO A 128 -5.72 -1.81 2.42
CA PRO A 128 -4.80 -2.48 1.51
C PRO A 128 -3.84 -1.48 0.85
N SER A 129 -2.57 -1.87 0.73
CA SER A 129 -1.49 -1.03 0.17
C SER A 129 -1.22 0.27 0.95
N ASP A 130 -1.50 0.30 2.25
CA ASP A 130 -1.13 1.42 3.11
C ASP A 130 0.40 1.63 3.07
N PRO A 131 0.91 2.83 2.70
CA PRO A 131 2.35 3.07 2.63
C PRO A 131 3.07 2.93 3.99
N ASN A 132 2.33 2.99 5.09
CA ASN A 132 2.87 2.84 6.44
C ASN A 132 2.83 1.40 6.96
N GLY A 133 2.30 0.46 6.19
CA GLY A 133 2.18 -0.94 6.58
C GLY A 133 3.50 -1.70 6.45
N GLU A 134 3.56 -2.85 7.09
CA GLU A 134 4.72 -3.74 7.06
C GLU A 134 4.97 -4.31 5.65
N PRO A 135 6.24 -4.45 5.21
CA PRO A 135 6.57 -4.93 3.86
C PRO A 135 5.92 -6.26 3.50
N TRP A 136 5.79 -7.19 4.45
CA TRP A 136 5.15 -8.48 4.20
C TRP A 136 3.67 -8.35 3.86
N ASN A 137 3.02 -7.27 4.30
CA ASN A 137 1.61 -6.99 4.09
C ASN A 137 1.37 -6.19 2.81
N ILE A 138 2.17 -5.15 2.55
CA ILE A 138 1.87 -4.16 1.52
C ILE A 138 2.49 -4.43 0.15
N ILE A 139 3.72 -5.00 0.08
CA ILE A 139 4.43 -5.17 -1.21
C ILE A 139 3.58 -5.97 -2.20
N ASN A 140 3.37 -5.41 -3.39
CA ASN A 140 2.59 -6.01 -4.49
C ASN A 140 1.18 -6.44 -4.07
N CYS A 141 0.52 -5.64 -3.20
CA CYS A 141 -0.87 -5.84 -2.81
C CYS A 141 -1.79 -5.30 -3.92
N HIS A 142 -2.84 -6.06 -4.25
CA HIS A 142 -3.86 -5.67 -5.24
C HIS A 142 -5.27 -5.62 -4.64
N CYS A 143 -5.39 -5.74 -3.32
CA CYS A 143 -6.66 -5.56 -2.62
C CYS A 143 -7.03 -4.08 -2.57
N VAL A 144 -8.28 -3.77 -2.27
CA VAL A 144 -8.76 -2.40 -2.17
C VAL A 144 -9.66 -2.21 -0.94
N ALA A 145 -9.68 -1.01 -0.39
CA ALA A 145 -10.75 -0.60 0.52
C ALA A 145 -11.85 0.08 -0.29
N ILE A 146 -13.09 -0.21 0.02
CA ILE A 146 -14.28 0.42 -0.60
C ILE A 146 -15.15 1.06 0.48
N ALA A 147 -15.95 2.05 0.08
CA ALA A 147 -16.94 2.65 0.96
C ALA A 147 -17.99 1.59 1.37
N GLU A 148 -18.38 1.60 2.66
CA GLU A 148 -19.42 0.73 3.21
C GLU A 148 -20.46 1.61 3.91
N LYS A 149 -21.75 1.24 3.76
CA LYS A 149 -22.86 1.96 4.38
C LYS A 149 -23.14 1.46 5.78
N ASN A 150 -22.98 0.17 5.99
CA ASN A 150 -23.35 -0.49 7.22
C ASN A 150 -22.16 -0.55 8.18
N PRO A 151 -22.39 -0.43 9.50
CA PRO A 151 -21.37 -0.62 10.50
C PRO A 151 -20.81 -2.05 10.47
N PRO A 152 -19.66 -2.29 11.11
CA PRO A 152 -19.13 -3.64 11.33
C PRO A 152 -20.17 -4.55 11.93
N SER A 153 -20.16 -5.84 11.53
CA SER A 153 -21.11 -6.83 12.05
C SER A 153 -20.97 -6.95 13.58
N GLY A 154 -21.98 -6.49 14.32
CA GLY A 154 -22.01 -6.49 15.79
C GLY A 154 -22.13 -5.10 16.42
N GLU A 155 -22.00 -4.02 15.67
CA GLU A 155 -22.30 -2.65 16.12
C GLU A 155 -23.70 -2.26 15.63
N ALA A 156 -24.60 -1.94 16.56
CA ALA A 156 -25.89 -1.34 16.22
C ALA A 156 -25.66 0.10 15.74
N GLU A 157 -26.39 0.54 14.71
CA GLU A 157 -26.40 1.95 14.32
C GLU A 157 -26.69 2.82 15.56
N PRO A 158 -25.94 3.93 15.80
CA PRO A 158 -26.32 4.89 16.81
C PRO A 158 -27.71 5.40 16.43
N SER A 159 -28.68 5.16 17.30
CA SER A 159 -30.04 5.69 17.17
C SER A 159 -29.98 7.20 17.03
N ALA A 160 -30.60 7.71 15.96
CA ALA A 160 -30.69 9.14 15.63
C ALA A 160 -31.43 9.92 16.73
#